data_6ba503b2fc780000b73e0b337f74d0d8
#
_entry.id   6ba503b2fc780000b73e0b337f74d0d8
#
_cell.length_a   1.000
_cell.length_b   1.000
_cell.length_c   1.000
_cell.angle_alpha   90.00
_cell.angle_beta   90.00
_cell.angle_gamma   90.00
#
_symmetry.space_group_name_H-M   'P 1'
#
loop_
_entity.id
_entity.type
_entity.pdbx_description
1 polymer ?
#
loop_
_entity_poly.entity_id
_entity_poly.type
_entity_poly.pdbx_seq_one_letter_code
_entity_poly.pdbx_strand_id
1 'polypeptide(L)'
;MSELEAVIAEEKAKLVESKKLRMLYLDEEDMIEAGVMDAAKCVDVMEETMGLLEDGDFIMGGPEHNSHGIMLEFPKKSDIDGFPINDGADRRFIAMPAYLGGKFHVAGCKWYGSNGNNRPMGIPRSNLMFALNDVETGILQGLHR
;
A
#
# COMPACT_ATOMS: atom_id res chain seq x y z
N MET A 1 11.96 -5.81 21.09
CA MET A 1 11.01 -4.80 20.61
C MET A 1 11.83 -3.72 19.96
N SER A 2 11.66 -3.49 18.67
CA SER A 2 12.34 -2.41 17.96
C SER A 2 11.79 -1.05 18.42
N GLU A 3 12.54 0.02 18.19
CA GLU A 3 12.10 1.38 18.50
C GLU A 3 10.78 1.72 17.79
N LEU A 4 10.61 1.25 16.56
CA LEU A 4 9.37 1.38 15.79
C LEU A 4 8.19 0.63 16.44
N GLU A 5 8.39 -0.60 16.91
CA GLU A 5 7.34 -1.35 17.63
C GLU A 5 6.90 -0.64 18.91
N ALA A 6 7.84 -0.02 19.60
CA ALA A 6 7.54 0.76 20.80
C ALA A 6 6.72 2.01 20.48
N VAL A 7 7.07 2.73 19.42
CA VAL A 7 6.32 3.92 18.94
C VAL A 7 4.91 3.52 18.51
N ILE A 8 4.75 2.44 17.74
CA ILE A 8 3.44 1.94 17.32
C ILE A 8 2.58 1.55 18.55
N ALA A 9 3.16 0.86 19.53
CA ALA A 9 2.43 0.47 20.74
C ALA A 9 1.99 1.68 21.56
N GLU A 10 2.84 2.70 21.69
CA GLU A 10 2.53 3.95 22.40
C GLU A 10 1.42 4.72 21.69
N GLU A 11 1.47 4.85 20.35
CA GLU A 11 0.44 5.52 19.57
C GLU A 11 -0.90 4.76 19.61
N LYS A 12 -0.89 3.42 19.60
CA LYS A 12 -2.10 2.61 19.82
C LYS A 12 -2.71 2.89 21.20
N ALA A 13 -1.91 2.97 22.25
CA ALA A 13 -2.38 3.28 23.59
C ALA A 13 -3.01 4.69 23.66
N LYS A 14 -2.37 5.69 23.10
CA LYS A 14 -2.89 7.06 22.99
C LYS A 14 -4.20 7.14 22.19
N LEU A 15 -4.33 6.32 21.15
CA LEU A 15 -5.54 6.23 20.35
C LEU A 15 -6.73 5.75 21.18
N VAL A 16 -6.54 4.66 21.94
CA VAL A 16 -7.58 4.09 22.81
C VAL A 16 -8.00 5.08 23.89
N GLU A 17 -7.05 5.78 24.51
CA GLU A 17 -7.32 6.76 25.56
C GLU A 17 -8.03 8.00 25.04
N SER A 18 -7.59 8.54 23.92
CA SER A 18 -8.12 9.80 23.37
C SER A 18 -9.44 9.66 22.63
N LYS A 19 -9.85 8.43 22.25
CA LYS A 19 -10.97 8.14 21.34
C LYS A 19 -10.91 8.91 20.00
N LYS A 20 -9.72 9.36 19.62
CA LYS A 20 -9.46 10.07 18.36
C LYS A 20 -8.70 9.15 17.42
N LEU A 21 -9.20 8.97 16.23
CA LEU A 21 -8.46 8.30 15.18
C LEU A 21 -7.23 9.15 14.83
N ARG A 22 -6.05 8.56 15.02
CA ARG A 22 -4.77 9.12 14.58
C ARG A 22 -4.19 8.19 13.53
N MET A 23 -3.61 8.78 12.52
CA MET A 23 -2.98 8.07 11.43
C MET A 23 -1.55 8.57 11.30
N LEU A 24 -0.61 7.66 11.23
CA LEU A 24 0.77 7.98 10.90
C LEU A 24 0.88 8.18 9.39
N TYR A 25 1.43 9.30 8.95
CA TYR A 25 1.80 9.51 7.56
C TYR A 25 3.31 9.48 7.45
N LEU A 26 3.84 8.62 6.60
CA LEU A 26 5.27 8.49 6.31
C LEU A 26 5.51 8.90 4.85
N ASP A 27 6.37 9.87 4.66
CA ASP A 27 6.84 10.26 3.34
C ASP A 27 8.12 9.49 2.94
N GLU A 28 8.73 9.88 1.83
CA GLU A 28 9.92 9.20 1.31
C GLU A 28 11.12 9.31 2.28
N GLU A 29 11.30 10.45 2.92
CA GLU A 29 12.40 10.67 3.87
C GLU A 29 12.23 9.81 5.11
N ASP A 30 11.02 9.76 5.66
CA ASP A 30 10.67 8.90 6.79
C ASP A 30 10.90 7.41 6.47
N MET A 31 10.55 6.98 5.25
CA MET A 31 10.75 5.60 4.82
C MET A 31 12.24 5.25 4.65
N ILE A 32 13.04 6.19 4.17
CA ILE A 32 14.50 6.02 4.07
C ILE A 32 15.10 5.90 5.48
N GLU A 33 14.70 6.75 6.43
CA GLU A 33 15.14 6.70 7.82
C GLU A 33 14.72 5.39 8.50
N ALA A 34 13.53 4.88 8.20
CA ALA A 34 13.06 3.58 8.68
C ALA A 34 13.84 2.38 8.12
N GLY A 35 14.72 2.60 7.13
CA GLY A 35 15.63 1.59 6.60
C GLY A 35 15.13 0.88 5.34
N VAL A 36 14.22 1.47 4.57
CA VAL A 36 13.75 0.88 3.29
C VAL A 36 14.90 0.67 2.28
N MET A 37 16.01 1.41 2.43
CA MET A 37 17.21 1.26 1.58
C MET A 37 18.24 0.26 2.13
N ASP A 38 18.00 -0.35 3.28
CA ASP A 38 18.84 -1.41 3.82
C ASP A 38 18.59 -2.72 3.07
N ALA A 39 19.49 -3.04 2.13
CA ALA A 39 19.34 -4.22 1.28
C ALA A 39 19.35 -5.55 2.07
N ALA A 40 20.14 -5.66 3.14
CA ALA A 40 20.18 -6.87 3.95
C ALA A 40 18.84 -7.08 4.67
N LYS A 41 18.33 -6.03 5.31
CA LYS A 41 17.01 -6.05 5.96
C LYS A 41 15.88 -6.36 4.96
N CYS A 42 15.96 -5.81 3.76
CA CYS A 42 14.97 -6.09 2.71
C CYS A 42 14.99 -7.57 2.30
N VAL A 43 16.17 -8.19 2.18
CA VAL A 43 16.30 -9.62 1.87
C VAL A 43 15.66 -10.47 2.96
N ASP A 44 15.99 -10.20 4.23
CA ASP A 44 15.44 -10.94 5.37
C ASP A 44 13.90 -10.85 5.42
N VAL A 45 13.35 -9.65 5.22
CA VAL A 45 11.89 -9.43 5.18
C VAL A 45 11.24 -10.15 4.00
N MET A 46 11.89 -10.15 2.83
CA MET A 46 11.36 -10.85 1.65
C MET A 46 11.40 -12.35 1.82
N GLU A 47 12.47 -12.92 2.40
CA GLU A 47 12.57 -14.35 2.69
C GLU A 47 11.45 -14.79 3.62
N GLU A 48 11.21 -14.05 4.70
CA GLU A 48 10.10 -14.31 5.61
C GLU A 48 8.73 -14.21 4.93
N THR A 49 8.53 -13.16 4.12
CA THR A 49 7.28 -12.99 3.36
C THR A 49 7.03 -14.16 2.41
N MET A 50 8.07 -14.65 1.73
CA MET A 50 7.94 -15.82 0.84
C MET A 50 7.60 -17.09 1.62
N GLY A 51 8.13 -17.27 2.84
CA GLY A 51 7.74 -18.35 3.73
C GLY A 51 6.25 -18.30 4.09
N LEU A 52 5.74 -17.12 4.44
CA LEU A 52 4.31 -16.93 4.72
C LEU A 52 3.43 -17.21 3.50
N LEU A 53 3.89 -16.87 2.30
CA LEU A 53 3.18 -17.21 1.06
C LEU A 53 3.15 -18.74 0.82
N GLU A 54 4.26 -19.44 1.09
CA GLU A 54 4.32 -20.91 1.01
C GLU A 54 3.39 -21.58 2.01
N ASP A 55 3.33 -21.07 3.23
CA ASP A 55 2.47 -21.57 4.29
C ASP A 55 0.97 -21.20 4.08
N GLY A 56 0.67 -20.30 3.15
CA GLY A 56 -0.69 -19.84 2.89
C GLY A 56 -1.21 -18.81 3.91
N ASP A 57 -0.32 -18.22 4.72
CA ASP A 57 -0.69 -17.22 5.74
C ASP A 57 -0.77 -15.82 5.14
N PHE A 58 -1.55 -15.69 4.09
CA PHE A 58 -1.84 -14.43 3.41
C PHE A 58 -3.20 -14.48 2.71
N ILE A 59 -3.73 -13.30 2.37
CA ILE A 59 -4.91 -13.16 1.51
C ILE A 59 -4.64 -12.05 0.51
N MET A 60 -4.87 -12.32 -0.76
CA MET A 60 -4.91 -11.29 -1.81
C MET A 60 -6.36 -11.01 -2.18
N GLY A 61 -6.74 -9.74 -2.18
CA GLY A 61 -8.09 -9.31 -2.56
C GLY A 61 -8.25 -9.17 -4.07
N GLY A 62 -9.47 -8.79 -4.46
CA GLY A 62 -9.87 -8.69 -5.85
C GLY A 62 -10.50 -9.99 -6.39
N PRO A 63 -11.14 -9.93 -7.57
CA PRO A 63 -11.90 -11.05 -8.11
C PRO A 63 -11.05 -12.30 -8.43
N GLU A 64 -9.78 -12.09 -8.75
CA GLU A 64 -8.84 -13.16 -9.11
C GLU A 64 -7.95 -13.59 -7.96
N HIS A 65 -8.08 -12.99 -6.78
CA HIS A 65 -7.26 -13.26 -5.59
C HIS A 65 -5.75 -13.29 -5.87
N ASN A 66 -5.28 -12.34 -6.68
CA ASN A 66 -3.89 -12.24 -7.09
C ASN A 66 -3.35 -10.81 -6.97
N SER A 67 -2.09 -10.60 -7.37
CA SER A 67 -1.40 -9.32 -7.29
C SER A 67 -1.96 -8.21 -8.19
N HIS A 68 -2.93 -8.50 -9.06
CA HIS A 68 -3.58 -7.48 -9.89
C HIS A 68 -4.66 -6.70 -9.15
N GLY A 69 -5.23 -7.27 -8.06
CA GLY A 69 -6.23 -6.60 -7.24
C GLY A 69 -7.49 -6.22 -8.03
N ILE A 70 -7.93 -4.97 -7.90
CA ILE A 70 -9.07 -4.41 -8.63
C ILE A 70 -8.58 -3.24 -9.47
N MET A 71 -8.77 -3.31 -10.77
CA MET A 71 -8.32 -2.30 -11.72
C MET A 71 -9.49 -1.48 -12.25
N LEU A 72 -9.30 -0.15 -12.26
CA LEU A 72 -10.18 0.79 -12.94
C LEU A 72 -9.55 1.14 -14.29
N GLU A 73 -10.19 0.71 -15.36
CA GLU A 73 -9.78 1.01 -16.73
C GLU A 73 -10.73 1.99 -17.38
N PHE A 74 -10.19 2.91 -18.15
CA PHE A 74 -10.98 3.83 -18.92
C PHE A 74 -11.38 3.22 -20.28
N PRO A 75 -12.58 3.52 -20.79
CA PRO A 75 -13.00 3.05 -22.10
C PRO A 75 -12.17 3.69 -23.21
N LYS A 76 -12.12 3.06 -24.37
CA LYS A 76 -11.44 3.60 -25.55
C LYS A 76 -12.17 4.80 -26.16
N LYS A 77 -13.48 4.96 -25.90
CA LYS A 77 -14.34 6.03 -26.40
C LYS A 77 -15.38 6.38 -25.35
N SER A 78 -15.80 7.64 -25.34
CA SER A 78 -16.90 8.13 -24.53
C SER A 78 -17.63 9.24 -25.31
N ASP A 79 -18.95 9.29 -25.18
CA ASP A 79 -19.80 10.38 -25.71
C ASP A 79 -19.95 11.53 -24.70
N ILE A 80 -19.36 11.38 -23.50
CA ILE A 80 -19.37 12.40 -22.44
C ILE A 80 -18.17 13.32 -22.67
N ASP A 81 -18.43 14.61 -22.85
CA ASP A 81 -17.38 15.61 -23.02
C ASP A 81 -16.44 15.65 -21.80
N GLY A 82 -15.14 15.63 -22.07
CA GLY A 82 -14.10 15.61 -21.03
C GLY A 82 -13.98 14.28 -20.25
N PHE A 83 -14.75 13.24 -20.59
CA PHE A 83 -14.59 11.93 -19.93
C PHE A 83 -13.23 11.32 -20.27
N PRO A 84 -12.47 10.84 -19.26
CA PRO A 84 -11.17 10.26 -19.54
C PRO A 84 -11.30 8.96 -20.34
N ILE A 85 -10.50 8.86 -21.38
CA ILE A 85 -10.44 7.67 -22.24
C ILE A 85 -9.07 7.01 -22.19
N ASN A 86 -9.00 5.74 -22.54
CA ASN A 86 -7.75 5.03 -22.73
C ASN A 86 -7.22 5.33 -24.14
N ASP A 87 -6.35 6.32 -24.21
CA ASP A 87 -5.68 6.80 -25.43
C ASP A 87 -4.35 6.10 -25.73
N GLY A 88 -4.08 4.96 -25.08
CA GLY A 88 -2.83 4.22 -25.21
C GLY A 88 -1.74 4.65 -24.22
N ALA A 89 -1.99 5.63 -23.37
CA ALA A 89 -1.05 6.11 -22.37
C ALA A 89 -0.92 5.19 -21.13
N ASP A 90 -1.50 4.01 -21.16
CA ASP A 90 -1.55 3.08 -20.01
C ASP A 90 -2.07 3.79 -18.73
N ARG A 91 -3.18 4.52 -18.92
CA ARG A 91 -3.86 5.22 -17.82
C ARG A 91 -4.74 4.24 -17.06
N ARG A 92 -4.37 3.95 -15.82
CA ARG A 92 -5.10 3.01 -14.97
C ARG A 92 -4.93 3.34 -13.50
N PHE A 93 -5.88 2.88 -12.70
CA PHE A 93 -5.82 2.93 -11.25
C PHE A 93 -6.06 1.54 -10.71
N ILE A 94 -5.31 1.13 -9.70
CA ILE A 94 -5.37 -0.22 -9.15
C ILE A 94 -5.42 -0.14 -7.64
N ALA A 95 -6.40 -0.81 -7.04
CA ALA A 95 -6.45 -1.12 -5.61
C ALA A 95 -5.99 -2.56 -5.40
N MET A 96 -5.00 -2.76 -4.55
CA MET A 96 -4.44 -4.07 -4.24
C MET A 96 -4.59 -4.33 -2.73
N PRO A 97 -5.80 -4.70 -2.26
CA PRO A 97 -5.99 -5.07 -0.87
C PRO A 97 -5.37 -6.44 -0.60
N ALA A 98 -4.71 -6.56 0.55
CA ALA A 98 -4.10 -7.80 0.98
C ALA A 98 -4.03 -7.89 2.51
N TYR A 99 -3.89 -9.11 3.00
CA TYR A 99 -3.49 -9.44 4.36
C TYR A 99 -2.19 -10.23 4.32
N LEU A 100 -1.30 -9.97 5.27
CA LEU A 100 -0.07 -10.72 5.50
C LEU A 100 0.01 -11.11 6.97
N GLY A 101 0.19 -12.40 7.22
CA GLY A 101 0.22 -13.00 8.55
C GLY A 101 1.57 -12.95 9.25
N GLY A 102 1.87 -13.99 10.01
CA GLY A 102 3.09 -14.10 10.81
C GLY A 102 3.26 -12.93 11.76
N LYS A 103 4.49 -12.46 11.92
CA LYS A 103 4.78 -11.30 12.78
C LYS A 103 4.20 -9.97 12.25
N PHE A 104 3.87 -9.90 10.95
CA PHE A 104 3.33 -8.69 10.35
C PHE A 104 1.87 -8.48 10.76
N HIS A 105 1.06 -9.53 10.69
CA HIS A 105 -0.36 -9.55 11.09
C HIS A 105 -1.09 -8.26 10.73
N VAL A 106 -1.05 -7.89 9.46
CA VAL A 106 -1.50 -6.61 8.95
C VAL A 106 -2.37 -6.78 7.71
N ALA A 107 -3.45 -6.01 7.62
CA ALA A 107 -4.18 -5.84 6.37
C ALA A 107 -3.86 -4.47 5.77
N GLY A 108 -3.96 -4.34 4.47
CA GLY A 108 -3.69 -3.07 3.84
C GLY A 108 -4.10 -3.01 2.38
N CYS A 109 -3.85 -1.87 1.78
CA CYS A 109 -4.13 -1.66 0.36
C CYS A 109 -3.05 -0.78 -0.26
N LYS A 110 -2.46 -1.25 -1.35
CA LYS A 110 -1.71 -0.39 -2.25
C LYS A 110 -2.68 0.28 -3.22
N TRP A 111 -2.78 1.60 -3.17
CA TRP A 111 -3.44 2.40 -4.19
C TRP A 111 -2.41 2.93 -5.18
N TYR A 112 -2.62 2.66 -6.45
CA TYR A 112 -1.66 2.90 -7.50
C TYR A 112 -2.31 3.61 -8.68
N GLY A 113 -1.74 4.75 -9.10
CA GLY A 113 -2.11 5.46 -10.32
C GLY A 113 -0.97 5.43 -11.34
N SER A 114 -1.28 5.21 -12.61
CA SER A 114 -0.31 5.18 -13.70
C SER A 114 -0.81 5.96 -14.91
N ASN A 115 0.10 6.74 -15.51
CA ASN A 115 -0.13 7.41 -16.78
C ASN A 115 1.19 7.56 -17.54
N GLY A 116 1.30 6.90 -18.70
CA GLY A 116 2.50 6.96 -19.55
C GLY A 116 2.82 8.36 -20.04
N ASN A 117 1.83 9.23 -20.16
CA ASN A 117 1.99 10.61 -20.61
C ASN A 117 2.67 11.53 -19.56
N ASN A 118 2.89 11.04 -18.35
CA ASN A 118 3.63 11.79 -17.33
C ASN A 118 5.12 11.96 -17.67
N ARG A 119 5.71 10.96 -18.32
CA ARG A 119 7.16 10.94 -18.60
C ARG A 119 7.66 12.16 -19.40
N PRO A 120 7.02 12.57 -20.51
CA PRO A 120 7.43 13.77 -21.24
C PRO A 120 7.33 15.06 -20.42
N MET A 121 6.51 15.07 -19.37
CA MET A 121 6.32 16.21 -18.47
C MET A 121 7.30 16.20 -17.27
N GLY A 122 8.22 15.20 -17.19
CA GLY A 122 9.13 15.05 -16.06
C GLY A 122 8.45 14.55 -14.78
N ILE A 123 7.21 14.04 -14.87
CA ILE A 123 6.45 13.49 -13.75
C ILE A 123 6.61 11.97 -13.74
N PRO A 124 6.80 11.31 -12.58
CA PRO A 124 6.83 9.86 -12.51
C PRO A 124 5.59 9.23 -13.16
N ARG A 125 5.81 8.18 -13.96
CA ARG A 125 4.71 7.44 -14.58
C ARG A 125 3.73 6.92 -13.55
N SER A 126 4.25 6.45 -12.44
CA SER A 126 3.49 5.75 -11.39
C SER A 126 3.59 6.50 -10.09
N ASN A 127 2.45 6.70 -9.46
CA ASN A 127 2.34 7.26 -8.13
C ASN A 127 1.51 6.28 -7.28
N LEU A 128 1.99 5.98 -6.10
CA LEU A 128 1.33 4.99 -5.25
C LEU A 128 1.42 5.39 -3.77
N MET A 129 0.50 4.85 -3.01
CA MET A 129 0.55 4.87 -1.55
C MET A 129 0.13 3.53 -0.99
N PHE A 130 0.56 3.24 0.23
CA PHE A 130 0.09 2.10 1.01
C PHE A 130 -0.69 2.59 2.21
N ALA A 131 -1.84 1.98 2.44
CA ALA A 131 -2.61 2.12 3.67
C ALA A 131 -2.50 0.82 4.46
N LEU A 132 -2.16 0.91 5.74
CA LEU A 132 -2.03 -0.25 6.62
C LEU A 132 -3.03 -0.16 7.76
N ASN A 133 -3.75 -1.27 8.00
CA ASN A 133 -4.78 -1.38 9.00
C ASN A 133 -4.42 -2.46 10.03
N ASP A 134 -4.74 -2.18 11.27
CA ASP A 134 -4.76 -3.19 12.32
C ASP A 134 -5.88 -4.21 12.02
N VAL A 135 -5.54 -5.49 11.98
CA VAL A 135 -6.46 -6.55 11.55
C VAL A 135 -7.60 -6.75 12.56
N GLU A 136 -7.31 -6.62 13.86
CA GLU A 136 -8.28 -6.88 14.92
C GLU A 136 -9.33 -5.77 15.04
N THR A 137 -8.91 -4.54 14.82
CA THR A 137 -9.77 -3.36 15.03
C THR A 137 -10.24 -2.70 13.74
N GLY A 138 -9.58 -2.98 12.61
CA GLY A 138 -9.78 -2.29 11.34
C GLY A 138 -9.27 -0.85 11.32
N ILE A 139 -8.63 -0.39 12.40
CA ILE A 139 -8.14 0.98 12.49
C ILE A 139 -6.97 1.20 11.52
N LEU A 140 -7.04 2.26 10.74
CA LEU A 140 -5.95 2.69 9.88
C LEU A 140 -4.77 3.15 10.73
N GLN A 141 -3.66 2.43 10.64
CA GLN A 141 -2.44 2.69 11.43
C GLN A 141 -1.54 3.71 10.75
N GLY A 142 -1.41 3.62 9.43
CA GLY A 142 -0.53 4.50 8.69
C GLY A 142 -0.83 4.55 7.20
N LEU A 143 -0.39 5.66 6.61
CA LEU A 143 -0.26 5.86 5.17
C LEU A 143 1.19 6.15 4.85
N HIS A 144 1.72 5.59 3.77
CA HIS A 144 3.01 6.00 3.26
C HIS A 144 2.97 6.12 1.72
N ARG A 145 3.81 7.00 1.20
CA ARG A 145 3.94 7.33 -0.21
C ARG A 145 5.29 6.88 -0.74
#